data_3f660a62076044158927a04743dc9b6b
#
_entry.id   3f660a62076044158927a04743dc9b6b
#
_cell.length_a   1.000
_cell.length_b   1.000
_cell.length_c   1.000
_cell.angle_alpha   90.00
_cell.angle_beta   90.00
_cell.angle_gamma   90.00
#
_symmetry.space_group_name_H-M   'P 1'
#
loop_
_entity.id
_entity.type
_entity.pdbx_description
1 polymer ?
#
loop_
_entity_poly.entity_id
_entity_poly.type
_entity_poly.pdbx_seq_one_letter_code
_entity_poly.pdbx_strand_id
1 'polypeptide(L)'
;MGRFVKNPEIGDNASAVKIPNVTTAQRPAGVNGQIIFNTTTSTYQAYNGSAWYNISEASRQKTITIDRFQGDGTTVTFGNGAGNTVDGSTAATFSVGVSDATDIMVFVGGVYQVPTTNYSISGSGTTATITFGSAPPANDGSTGGHIISVVHGLPKLGE
;
A
#
# COMPACT_ATOMS: atom_id res chain seq x y z
N MET A 1 19.28 47.47 -2.78
CA MET A 1 17.94 47.52 -3.42
C MET A 1 17.70 46.19 -4.10
N GLY A 2 16.84 45.37 -3.53
CA GLY A 2 16.45 44.09 -4.12
C GLY A 2 15.60 44.32 -5.37
N ARG A 3 16.06 43.82 -6.49
CA ARG A 3 15.34 43.86 -7.75
C ARG A 3 14.24 42.83 -7.67
N PHE A 4 12.99 43.24 -7.44
CA PHE A 4 11.84 42.37 -7.59
C PHE A 4 11.71 42.04 -9.09
N VAL A 5 12.03 40.81 -9.46
CA VAL A 5 11.70 40.31 -10.78
C VAL A 5 10.20 40.01 -10.75
N LYS A 6 9.43 40.95 -11.27
CA LYS A 6 8.00 40.75 -11.52
C LYS A 6 7.91 39.69 -12.62
N ASN A 7 7.32 38.55 -12.29
CA ASN A 7 6.99 37.48 -13.23
C ASN A 7 8.23 36.87 -13.91
N PRO A 8 9.00 36.00 -13.26
CA PRO A 8 10.02 35.25 -13.98
C PRO A 8 9.30 34.39 -15.01
N GLU A 9 9.42 34.76 -16.28
CA GLU A 9 9.05 33.86 -17.37
C GLU A 9 9.94 32.63 -17.22
N ILE A 10 9.31 31.49 -16.96
CA ILE A 10 9.95 30.18 -17.11
C ILE A 10 10.00 29.97 -18.61
N GLY A 11 11.13 30.40 -19.19
CA GLY A 11 11.26 30.62 -20.62
C GLY A 11 11.07 29.36 -21.46
N ASP A 12 10.56 29.57 -22.64
CA ASP A 12 10.28 28.63 -23.72
C ASP A 12 11.54 28.03 -24.41
N ASN A 13 12.71 28.34 -23.93
CA ASN A 13 13.97 27.88 -24.48
C ASN A 13 14.66 26.89 -23.56
N ALA A 14 14.52 25.60 -23.80
CA ALA A 14 15.38 24.46 -23.44
C ALA A 14 16.19 24.53 -22.10
N SER A 15 16.01 25.56 -21.30
CA SER A 15 16.67 25.75 -20.01
C SER A 15 15.74 25.26 -18.91
N ALA A 16 16.08 24.10 -18.34
CA ALA A 16 15.35 23.55 -17.18
C ALA A 16 15.42 24.53 -15.99
N VAL A 17 14.32 24.66 -15.25
CA VAL A 17 14.31 25.33 -13.96
C VAL A 17 15.09 24.49 -12.96
N LYS A 18 16.17 25.05 -12.40
CA LYS A 18 16.93 24.42 -11.34
C LYS A 18 16.23 24.65 -10.00
N ILE A 19 15.68 23.58 -9.43
CA ILE A 19 15.13 23.59 -8.07
C ILE A 19 16.30 23.69 -7.07
N PRO A 20 16.17 24.45 -5.95
CA PRO A 20 17.19 24.51 -4.92
C PRO A 20 17.55 23.12 -4.38
N ASN A 21 18.86 22.82 -4.38
CA ASN A 21 19.39 21.57 -3.85
C ASN A 21 19.84 21.78 -2.41
N VAL A 22 19.31 21.00 -1.47
CA VAL A 22 19.66 21.07 -0.05
C VAL A 22 19.75 19.67 0.55
N THR A 23 20.57 19.49 1.57
CA THR A 23 20.55 18.27 2.37
C THR A 23 19.38 18.30 3.37
N THR A 24 19.04 17.15 3.96
CA THR A 24 18.02 17.10 5.04
C THR A 24 18.39 18.05 6.19
N ALA A 25 19.67 18.15 6.55
CA ALA A 25 20.15 19.02 7.64
C ALA A 25 20.11 20.53 7.28
N GLN A 26 20.21 20.86 6.01
CA GLN A 26 20.17 22.23 5.51
C GLN A 26 18.78 22.68 5.04
N ARG A 27 17.80 21.82 5.21
CA ARG A 27 16.44 22.09 4.79
C ARG A 27 15.88 23.30 5.56
N PRO A 28 15.37 24.34 4.87
CA PRO A 28 14.85 25.53 5.54
C PRO A 28 13.60 25.22 6.36
N ALA A 29 13.29 26.11 7.29
CA ALA A 29 11.95 26.17 7.86
C ALA A 29 10.96 26.32 6.69
N GLY A 30 10.05 25.37 6.54
CA GLY A 30 9.19 25.30 5.36
C GLY A 30 8.21 26.48 5.27
N VAL A 31 8.03 26.99 4.07
CA VAL A 31 6.93 27.90 3.72
C VAL A 31 6.00 27.16 2.78
N ASN A 32 4.69 27.29 3.01
CA ASN A 32 3.68 26.57 2.23
C ASN A 32 3.87 26.79 0.72
N GLY A 33 3.92 25.69 -0.04
CA GLY A 33 4.18 25.70 -1.49
C GLY A 33 5.65 25.72 -1.89
N GLN A 34 6.59 25.73 -0.96
CA GLN A 34 8.02 25.62 -1.25
C GLN A 34 8.37 24.24 -1.83
N ILE A 35 9.26 24.22 -2.85
CA ILE A 35 9.76 22.99 -3.46
C ILE A 35 11.29 23.00 -3.40
N ILE A 36 11.88 21.84 -3.07
CA ILE A 36 13.32 21.61 -3.02
C ILE A 36 13.67 20.23 -3.62
N PHE A 37 14.93 20.06 -4.00
CA PHE A 37 15.53 18.74 -4.19
C PHE A 37 16.38 18.40 -2.98
N ASN A 38 15.99 17.37 -2.22
CA ASN A 38 16.75 16.90 -1.08
C ASN A 38 17.84 15.92 -1.54
N THR A 39 19.10 16.34 -1.45
CA THR A 39 20.24 15.56 -1.92
C THR A 39 20.59 14.38 -1.01
N THR A 40 20.17 14.40 0.26
CA THR A 40 20.38 13.28 1.18
C THR A 40 19.49 12.08 0.82
N THR A 41 18.25 12.36 0.40
CA THR A 41 17.25 11.33 0.04
C THR A 41 17.09 11.17 -1.47
N SER A 42 17.74 12.02 -2.28
CA SER A 42 17.62 12.08 -3.75
C SER A 42 16.17 12.21 -4.22
N THR A 43 15.36 13.02 -3.51
CA THR A 43 13.94 13.20 -3.79
C THR A 43 13.56 14.67 -3.91
N TYR A 44 12.60 14.97 -4.79
CA TYR A 44 11.90 16.25 -4.75
C TYR A 44 10.94 16.29 -3.57
N GLN A 45 10.96 17.40 -2.83
CA GLN A 45 10.10 17.59 -1.67
C GLN A 45 9.34 18.92 -1.79
N ALA A 46 8.08 18.91 -1.32
CA ALA A 46 7.27 20.11 -1.16
C ALA A 46 6.84 20.27 0.30
N TYR A 47 6.66 21.54 0.71
CA TYR A 47 6.13 21.86 2.03
C TYR A 47 4.63 22.19 1.95
N ASN A 48 3.81 21.50 2.74
CA ASN A 48 2.35 21.63 2.71
C ASN A 48 1.78 22.56 3.80
N GLY A 49 2.63 23.34 4.46
CA GLY A 49 2.23 24.19 5.61
C GLY A 49 2.49 23.54 6.96
N SER A 50 2.70 22.24 7.03
CA SER A 50 2.96 21.47 8.26
C SER A 50 4.26 20.67 8.19
N ALA A 51 4.52 20.00 7.07
CA ALA A 51 5.67 19.12 6.90
C ALA A 51 6.19 19.12 5.45
N TRP A 52 7.45 18.68 5.29
CA TRP A 52 8.04 18.35 3.99
C TRP A 52 7.63 16.92 3.58
N TYR A 53 7.10 16.77 2.39
CA TYR A 53 6.74 15.48 1.82
C TYR A 53 7.35 15.26 0.44
N ASN A 54 7.59 14.03 0.06
CA ASN A 54 8.15 13.67 -1.23
C ASN A 54 7.11 13.81 -2.35
N ILE A 55 7.50 14.45 -3.48
CA ILE A 55 6.66 14.60 -4.66
C ILE A 55 6.87 13.43 -5.65
N SER A 56 7.80 12.53 -5.39
CA SER A 56 8.14 11.45 -6.31
C SER A 56 7.02 10.41 -6.42
N GLU A 57 6.78 9.92 -7.62
CA GLU A 57 5.83 8.81 -7.87
C GLU A 57 6.23 7.51 -7.16
N ALA A 58 7.50 7.35 -6.79
CA ALA A 58 7.98 6.17 -6.04
C ALA A 58 7.24 5.97 -4.71
N SER A 59 6.71 7.02 -4.09
CA SER A 59 5.89 6.90 -2.87
C SER A 59 4.44 6.47 -3.17
N ARG A 60 4.01 6.47 -4.43
CA ARG A 60 2.68 6.03 -4.87
C ARG A 60 2.68 4.62 -5.47
N GLN A 61 3.85 4.07 -5.77
CA GLN A 61 3.95 2.71 -6.28
C GLN A 61 3.78 1.72 -5.13
N LYS A 62 2.54 1.38 -4.82
CA LYS A 62 2.24 0.23 -3.96
C LYS A 62 2.47 -1.03 -4.77
N THR A 63 3.36 -1.89 -4.30
CA THR A 63 3.54 -3.22 -4.88
C THR A 63 2.30 -4.05 -4.57
N ILE A 64 1.64 -4.56 -5.60
CA ILE A 64 0.56 -5.53 -5.42
C ILE A 64 1.19 -6.85 -4.98
N THR A 65 0.75 -7.35 -3.85
CA THR A 65 1.20 -8.61 -3.27
C THR A 65 0.00 -9.53 -3.08
N ILE A 66 0.21 -10.83 -3.20
CA ILE A 66 -0.85 -11.83 -3.04
C ILE A 66 -0.41 -12.84 -1.99
N ASP A 67 -1.13 -12.88 -0.87
CA ASP A 67 -1.03 -13.98 0.08
C ASP A 67 -2.05 -15.07 -0.28
N ARG A 68 -1.67 -16.32 -0.10
CA ARG A 68 -2.50 -17.47 -0.47
C ARG A 68 -2.65 -18.42 0.70
N PHE A 69 -3.89 -18.77 0.97
CA PHE A 69 -4.26 -19.78 1.95
C PHE A 69 -5.06 -20.89 1.27
N GLN A 70 -5.24 -21.99 1.95
CA GLN A 70 -6.00 -23.14 1.45
C GLN A 70 -7.22 -23.40 2.32
N GLY A 71 -8.39 -23.42 1.71
CA GLY A 71 -9.61 -23.86 2.36
C GLY A 71 -9.58 -25.36 2.65
N ASP A 72 -10.13 -25.77 3.79
CA ASP A 72 -10.22 -27.17 4.21
C ASP A 72 -11.68 -27.60 4.51
N GLY A 73 -12.65 -26.72 4.23
CA GLY A 73 -14.07 -26.93 4.48
C GLY A 73 -14.48 -26.77 5.95
N THR A 74 -13.54 -26.48 6.85
CA THR A 74 -13.79 -26.38 8.31
C THR A 74 -13.23 -25.13 8.93
N THR A 75 -12.04 -24.71 8.52
CA THR A 75 -11.35 -23.52 9.03
C THR A 75 -11.97 -22.26 8.46
N VAL A 76 -12.36 -21.34 9.32
CA VAL A 76 -12.91 -20.02 8.94
C VAL A 76 -11.93 -18.89 9.08
N THR A 77 -10.87 -19.03 9.89
CA THR A 77 -9.90 -17.97 10.20
C THR A 77 -8.52 -18.28 9.62
N PHE A 78 -7.92 -17.29 8.98
CA PHE A 78 -6.61 -17.38 8.31
C PHE A 78 -5.74 -16.16 8.64
N GLY A 79 -4.41 -16.35 8.63
CA GLY A 79 -3.44 -15.34 9.02
C GLY A 79 -3.03 -15.45 10.49
N ASN A 80 -1.92 -14.80 10.88
CA ASN A 80 -1.34 -14.83 12.23
C ASN A 80 -1.17 -16.25 12.81
N GLY A 81 -0.71 -17.20 11.97
CA GLY A 81 -0.56 -18.60 12.37
C GLY A 81 -1.82 -19.44 12.31
N ALA A 82 -2.97 -18.87 11.94
CA ALA A 82 -4.21 -19.59 11.74
C ALA A 82 -4.41 -20.00 10.28
N GLY A 83 -5.04 -21.15 10.05
CA GLY A 83 -5.28 -21.72 8.73
C GLY A 83 -4.03 -22.30 8.07
N ASN A 84 -4.19 -22.85 6.87
CA ASN A 84 -3.10 -23.45 6.10
C ASN A 84 -2.74 -22.61 4.88
N THR A 85 -1.47 -22.59 4.52
CA THR A 85 -0.99 -22.06 3.24
C THR A 85 -1.25 -23.05 2.10
N VAL A 86 -1.08 -22.59 0.85
CA VAL A 86 -1.32 -23.42 -0.35
C VAL A 86 -0.43 -24.67 -0.40
N ASP A 87 0.74 -24.63 0.23
CA ASP A 87 1.68 -25.76 0.32
C ASP A 87 1.41 -26.69 1.53
N GLY A 88 0.33 -26.42 2.29
CA GLY A 88 -0.04 -27.20 3.47
C GLY A 88 0.75 -26.85 4.73
N SER A 89 1.63 -25.87 4.70
CA SER A 89 2.29 -25.34 5.90
C SER A 89 1.31 -24.49 6.73
N THR A 90 1.61 -24.29 8.01
CA THR A 90 0.84 -23.37 8.84
C THR A 90 0.91 -21.97 8.26
N ALA A 91 -0.23 -21.32 8.10
CA ALA A 91 -0.30 -20.00 7.51
C ALA A 91 0.56 -18.99 8.27
N ALA A 92 1.40 -18.35 7.52
CA ALA A 92 2.17 -17.22 7.99
C ALA A 92 1.27 -16.00 8.26
N THR A 93 1.87 -14.96 8.80
CA THR A 93 1.28 -13.62 8.85
C THR A 93 1.05 -13.09 7.43
N PHE A 94 0.18 -12.12 7.27
CA PHE A 94 0.08 -11.39 6.00
C PHE A 94 1.42 -10.75 5.62
N SER A 95 1.78 -10.79 4.35
CA SER A 95 3.00 -10.16 3.84
C SER A 95 2.93 -8.64 3.87
N VAL A 96 1.72 -8.07 3.85
CA VAL A 96 1.44 -6.63 3.95
C VAL A 96 0.45 -6.39 5.07
N GLY A 97 0.67 -5.34 5.86
CA GLY A 97 -0.22 -5.00 6.97
C GLY A 97 -1.63 -4.66 6.49
N VAL A 98 -2.63 -5.22 7.18
CA VAL A 98 -4.05 -5.02 6.95
C VAL A 98 -4.67 -4.42 8.21
N SER A 99 -5.58 -3.47 8.06
CA SER A 99 -6.28 -2.83 9.18
C SER A 99 -7.80 -2.92 9.04
N ASP A 100 -8.28 -3.06 7.82
CA ASP A 100 -9.70 -3.08 7.50
C ASP A 100 -9.98 -4.07 6.36
N ALA A 101 -11.21 -4.59 6.30
CA ALA A 101 -11.63 -5.51 5.24
C ALA A 101 -11.62 -4.88 3.84
N THR A 102 -11.68 -3.55 3.76
CA THR A 102 -11.62 -2.78 2.51
C THR A 102 -10.19 -2.48 2.04
N ASP A 103 -9.16 -2.81 2.84
CA ASP A 103 -7.75 -2.65 2.46
C ASP A 103 -7.28 -3.72 1.46
N ILE A 104 -8.07 -4.77 1.28
CA ILE A 104 -7.72 -5.96 0.51
C ILE A 104 -8.86 -6.39 -0.43
N MET A 105 -8.50 -7.13 -1.48
CA MET A 105 -9.48 -7.90 -2.25
C MET A 105 -9.27 -9.38 -2.01
N VAL A 106 -10.34 -10.10 -1.75
CA VAL A 106 -10.29 -11.53 -1.41
C VAL A 106 -11.05 -12.34 -2.44
N PHE A 107 -10.45 -13.44 -2.86
CA PHE A 107 -11.06 -14.41 -3.77
C PHE A 107 -10.97 -15.80 -3.14
N VAL A 108 -12.04 -16.58 -3.23
CA VAL A 108 -12.07 -17.99 -2.87
C VAL A 108 -12.40 -18.79 -4.11
N GLY A 109 -11.50 -19.67 -4.55
CA GLY A 109 -11.67 -20.41 -5.79
C GLY A 109 -11.87 -19.51 -7.02
N GLY A 110 -11.28 -18.32 -7.02
CA GLY A 110 -11.45 -17.31 -8.07
C GLY A 110 -12.72 -16.44 -7.96
N VAL A 111 -13.59 -16.70 -6.98
CA VAL A 111 -14.82 -15.92 -6.75
C VAL A 111 -14.53 -14.80 -5.75
N TYR A 112 -14.83 -13.57 -6.14
CA TYR A 112 -14.66 -12.38 -5.29
C TYR A 112 -15.53 -12.47 -4.04
N GLN A 113 -14.96 -12.10 -2.90
CA GLN A 113 -15.63 -12.03 -1.60
C GLN A 113 -15.86 -10.58 -1.21
N VAL A 114 -17.10 -10.27 -0.84
CA VAL A 114 -17.51 -8.92 -0.45
C VAL A 114 -17.03 -8.62 0.97
N PRO A 115 -16.24 -7.52 1.18
CA PRO A 115 -15.79 -7.10 2.50
C PRO A 115 -16.97 -6.92 3.46
N THR A 116 -16.77 -7.22 4.71
CA THR A 116 -17.75 -7.12 5.81
C THR A 116 -19.00 -8.00 5.68
N THR A 117 -19.28 -8.51 4.48
CA THR A 117 -20.39 -9.43 4.20
C THR A 117 -19.94 -10.89 4.22
N ASN A 118 -18.91 -11.22 3.44
CA ASN A 118 -18.39 -12.59 3.35
C ASN A 118 -17.25 -12.84 4.33
N TYR A 119 -16.51 -11.80 4.70
CA TYR A 119 -15.40 -11.88 5.65
C TYR A 119 -15.25 -10.60 6.47
N SER A 120 -14.56 -10.72 7.59
CA SER A 120 -14.12 -9.62 8.45
C SER A 120 -12.63 -9.70 8.72
N ILE A 121 -12.03 -8.55 9.10
CA ILE A 121 -10.64 -8.47 9.58
C ILE A 121 -10.67 -8.21 11.08
N SER A 122 -9.78 -8.90 11.80
CA SER A 122 -9.55 -8.68 13.22
C SER A 122 -8.06 -8.45 13.47
N GLY A 123 -7.75 -7.56 14.40
CA GLY A 123 -6.37 -7.11 14.64
C GLY A 123 -5.91 -6.09 13.59
N SER A 124 -4.61 -5.88 13.51
CA SER A 124 -4.00 -4.93 12.57
C SER A 124 -2.57 -5.32 12.20
N GLY A 125 -2.05 -4.71 11.13
CA GLY A 125 -0.70 -5.00 10.64
C GLY A 125 -0.61 -6.38 10.02
N THR A 126 0.59 -6.94 10.00
CA THR A 126 0.87 -8.27 9.42
C THR A 126 0.33 -9.42 10.29
N THR A 127 -0.03 -9.14 11.55
CA THR A 127 -0.64 -10.10 12.49
C THR A 127 -2.17 -10.05 12.49
N ALA A 128 -2.79 -9.29 11.59
CA ALA A 128 -4.23 -9.36 11.39
C ALA A 128 -4.68 -10.75 10.95
N THR A 129 -5.95 -11.06 11.19
CA THR A 129 -6.59 -12.29 10.72
C THR A 129 -7.80 -11.95 9.87
N ILE A 130 -8.06 -12.77 8.85
CA ILE A 130 -9.30 -12.77 8.09
C ILE A 130 -10.18 -13.90 8.58
N THR A 131 -11.47 -13.60 8.85
CA THR A 131 -12.45 -14.59 9.26
C THR A 131 -13.64 -14.58 8.31
N PHE A 132 -13.93 -15.71 7.70
CA PHE A 132 -15.06 -15.90 6.79
C PHE A 132 -16.34 -16.26 7.56
N GLY A 133 -17.49 -15.84 7.04
CA GLY A 133 -18.79 -16.20 7.59
C GLY A 133 -19.14 -17.69 7.42
N SER A 134 -18.52 -18.35 6.43
CA SER A 134 -18.61 -19.80 6.20
C SER A 134 -17.23 -20.31 5.80
N ALA A 135 -16.88 -21.52 6.21
CA ALA A 135 -15.58 -22.10 5.90
C ALA A 135 -15.37 -22.21 4.38
N PRO A 136 -14.25 -21.66 3.85
CA PRO A 136 -13.88 -21.87 2.45
C PRO A 136 -13.75 -23.36 2.15
N PRO A 137 -14.35 -23.86 1.03
CA PRO A 137 -14.40 -25.28 0.74
C PRO A 137 -13.01 -25.92 0.66
N ALA A 138 -12.94 -27.20 0.99
CA ALA A 138 -11.72 -27.98 0.84
C ALA A 138 -11.28 -28.03 -0.62
N ASN A 139 -9.97 -28.13 -0.82
CA ASN A 139 -9.43 -28.52 -2.11
C ASN A 139 -9.77 -29.99 -2.35
N ASP A 140 -10.58 -30.27 -3.37
CA ASP A 140 -11.03 -31.62 -3.73
C ASP A 140 -9.97 -32.46 -4.50
N GLY A 141 -8.71 -31.98 -4.49
CA GLY A 141 -7.61 -32.61 -5.25
C GLY A 141 -7.61 -32.27 -6.74
N SER A 142 -8.55 -31.45 -7.19
CA SER A 142 -8.56 -30.86 -8.53
C SER A 142 -7.57 -29.69 -8.58
N THR A 143 -6.77 -29.60 -9.61
CA THR A 143 -5.82 -28.51 -9.83
C THR A 143 -6.55 -27.18 -9.89
N GLY A 144 -6.51 -26.39 -8.82
CA GLY A 144 -7.11 -25.06 -8.73
C GLY A 144 -8.28 -24.93 -7.76
N GLY A 145 -8.65 -25.98 -6.98
CA GLY A 145 -9.73 -25.92 -6.01
C GLY A 145 -9.43 -24.98 -4.85
N HIS A 146 -10.31 -24.12 -4.56
CA HIS A 146 -10.59 -23.35 -3.33
C HIS A 146 -9.38 -22.69 -2.64
N ILE A 147 -8.43 -22.17 -3.44
CA ILE A 147 -7.39 -21.28 -2.94
C ILE A 147 -8.03 -19.97 -2.53
N ILE A 148 -7.69 -19.52 -1.33
CA ILE A 148 -8.01 -18.19 -0.85
C ILE A 148 -6.85 -17.28 -1.28
N SER A 149 -7.13 -16.32 -2.16
CA SER A 149 -6.16 -15.31 -2.58
C SER A 149 -6.51 -13.96 -1.96
N VAL A 150 -5.59 -13.41 -1.19
CA VAL A 150 -5.71 -12.10 -0.54
C VAL A 150 -4.78 -11.13 -1.26
N VAL A 151 -5.34 -10.19 -1.99
CA VAL A 151 -4.61 -9.19 -2.78
C VAL A 151 -4.44 -7.92 -1.96
N HIS A 152 -3.20 -7.51 -1.74
CA HIS A 152 -2.80 -6.33 -0.98
C HIS A 152 -2.23 -5.23 -1.89
N GLY A 153 -2.04 -4.05 -1.31
CA GLY A 153 -1.34 -2.95 -1.98
C GLY A 153 -2.20 -2.19 -2.98
N LEU A 154 -3.51 -2.39 -2.96
CA LEU A 154 -4.44 -1.59 -3.76
C LEU A 154 -4.48 -0.15 -3.22
N PRO A 155 -4.43 0.88 -4.09
CA PRO A 155 -4.65 2.25 -3.64
C PRO A 155 -6.09 2.38 -3.14
N LYS A 156 -6.28 3.00 -1.97
CA LYS A 156 -7.63 3.39 -1.54
C LYS A 156 -8.17 4.44 -2.51
N LEU A 157 -9.37 4.22 -3.01
CA LEU A 157 -10.08 5.20 -3.82
C LEU A 157 -10.47 6.37 -2.91
N GLY A 158 -9.91 7.55 -3.15
CA GLY A 158 -10.30 8.79 -2.46
C GLY A 158 -9.29 9.35 -1.45
N GLU A 159 -8.05 8.83 -1.37
CA GLU A 159 -6.94 9.47 -0.64
C GLU A 159 -5.92 10.09 -1.60
#